data_6447ccd2aaf845ee825840167bc570d0
#
_entry.id   6447ccd2aaf845ee825840167bc570d0
#
_cell.length_a   1.000
_cell.length_b   1.000
_cell.length_c   1.000
_cell.angle_alpha   90.00
_cell.angle_beta   90.00
_cell.angle_gamma   90.00
#
_symmetry.space_group_name_H-M   'P 1'
#
loop_
_entity.id
_entity.type
_entity.pdbx_description
1 polymer ?
#
loop_
_entity_poly.entity_id
_entity_poly.type
_entity_poly.pdbx_seq_one_letter_code
_entity_poly.pdbx_strand_id
1 'polypeptide(L)'
;MADNAAAKKTSYRINASRLLDRLTALRQLGRNAAGGIDRQLGSPADSEARKWLLDCWQKELGLQVECDAIANLWGSLPDQPLQKAIVLGSHHDTVPSGGWLDGALGVLMATEIFQTLRENGVKLRHPLGIVSFTGEEPNSFGVSTLGTKVLSRRLERAALEKLKDSRTGESLATAVTRLGGNIAAIPEPPLGSKDIAAFLECHIEQGR
;
A
#
# COMPACT_ATOMS: atom_id res chain seq x y z
N MET A 1 -30.61 -33.69 -16.34
CA MET A 1 -29.33 -33.55 -17.04
C MET A 1 -28.78 -32.17 -16.70
N ALA A 2 -27.80 -32.09 -15.81
CA ALA A 2 -27.20 -30.83 -15.43
C ALA A 2 -26.13 -30.50 -16.48
N ASP A 3 -26.35 -29.41 -17.16
CA ASP A 3 -25.44 -28.87 -18.18
C ASP A 3 -24.19 -28.34 -17.46
N ASN A 4 -23.15 -29.15 -17.46
CA ASN A 4 -21.84 -28.80 -16.88
C ASN A 4 -21.06 -28.03 -17.95
N ALA A 5 -21.52 -26.80 -18.23
CA ALA A 5 -20.79 -25.88 -19.08
C ALA A 5 -19.48 -25.52 -18.36
N ALA A 6 -18.39 -26.23 -18.70
CA ALA A 6 -17.06 -25.90 -18.25
C ALA A 6 -16.79 -24.43 -18.56
N ALA A 7 -16.71 -23.61 -17.52
CA ALA A 7 -16.41 -22.19 -17.64
C ALA A 7 -15.10 -22.05 -18.41
N LYS A 8 -15.15 -21.46 -19.59
CA LYS A 8 -13.97 -21.17 -20.42
C LYS A 8 -12.99 -20.40 -19.57
N LYS A 9 -11.85 -21.01 -19.25
CA LYS A 9 -10.82 -20.41 -18.42
C LYS A 9 -10.18 -19.26 -19.22
N THR A 10 -10.75 -18.06 -19.05
CA THR A 10 -10.22 -16.84 -19.69
C THR A 10 -8.93 -16.49 -18.97
N SER A 11 -7.80 -16.54 -19.66
CA SER A 11 -6.52 -16.08 -19.10
C SER A 11 -6.32 -14.62 -19.44
N TYR A 12 -6.26 -13.77 -18.42
CA TYR A 12 -5.86 -12.38 -18.58
C TYR A 12 -4.34 -12.26 -18.45
N ARG A 13 -3.73 -11.37 -19.22
CA ARG A 13 -2.30 -11.08 -19.14
C ARG A 13 -2.12 -9.63 -18.70
N ILE A 14 -1.24 -9.40 -17.73
CA ILE A 14 -0.81 -8.08 -17.33
C ILE A 14 -0.01 -7.41 -18.45
N ASN A 15 0.03 -6.08 -18.45
CA ASN A 15 0.97 -5.32 -19.28
C ASN A 15 2.32 -5.22 -18.55
N ALA A 16 3.24 -6.13 -18.88
CA ALA A 16 4.56 -6.21 -18.24
C ALA A 16 5.39 -4.93 -18.45
N SER A 17 5.30 -4.29 -19.61
CA SER A 17 6.02 -3.02 -19.86
C SER A 17 5.52 -1.93 -18.91
N ARG A 18 4.21 -1.75 -18.80
CA ARG A 18 3.62 -0.75 -17.90
C ARG A 18 3.99 -0.99 -16.43
N LEU A 19 4.00 -2.24 -15.98
CA LEU A 19 4.48 -2.59 -14.63
C LEU A 19 5.94 -2.20 -14.43
N LEU A 20 6.81 -2.54 -15.38
CA LEU A 20 8.25 -2.21 -15.32
C LEU A 20 8.49 -0.69 -15.38
N ASP A 21 7.74 0.04 -16.19
CA ASP A 21 7.83 1.50 -16.26
C ASP A 21 7.47 2.15 -14.93
N ARG A 22 6.39 1.70 -14.29
CA ARG A 22 5.98 2.18 -12.96
C ARG A 22 7.00 1.82 -11.88
N LEU A 23 7.53 0.61 -11.88
CA LEU A 23 8.60 0.20 -10.97
C LEU A 23 9.85 1.06 -11.15
N THR A 24 10.22 1.35 -12.40
CA THR A 24 11.37 2.20 -12.73
C THR A 24 11.15 3.63 -12.27
N ALA A 25 9.94 4.18 -12.42
CA ALA A 25 9.59 5.51 -11.94
C ALA A 25 9.65 5.59 -10.41
N LEU A 26 9.01 4.66 -9.70
CA LEU A 26 9.00 4.63 -8.24
C LEU A 26 10.42 4.44 -7.66
N ARG A 27 11.29 3.67 -8.34
CA ARG A 27 12.70 3.48 -7.97
C ARG A 27 13.50 4.79 -7.90
N GLN A 28 13.14 5.83 -8.67
CA GLN A 28 13.86 7.11 -8.64
C GLN A 28 13.62 7.88 -7.33
N LEU A 29 12.49 7.64 -6.67
CA LEU A 29 12.10 8.34 -5.46
C LEU A 29 12.82 7.73 -4.25
N GLY A 30 13.79 8.46 -3.73
CA GLY A 30 14.67 8.03 -2.64
C GLY A 30 15.92 7.27 -3.08
N ARG A 31 16.22 7.18 -4.39
CA ARG A 31 17.45 6.52 -4.86
C ARG A 31 18.70 7.25 -4.37
N ASN A 32 19.59 6.52 -3.71
CA ASN A 32 20.88 7.05 -3.25
C ASN A 32 22.01 6.78 -4.25
N ALA A 33 23.18 7.35 -3.96
CA ALA A 33 24.36 7.23 -4.83
C ALA A 33 24.90 5.78 -4.96
N ALA A 34 24.64 4.92 -3.97
CA ALA A 34 25.00 3.51 -4.01
C ALA A 34 24.00 2.64 -4.78
N GLY A 35 22.89 3.23 -5.22
CA GLY A 35 21.84 2.55 -5.99
C GLY A 35 20.75 1.89 -5.16
N GLY A 36 20.85 1.93 -3.82
CA GLY A 36 19.78 1.56 -2.90
C GLY A 36 18.70 2.64 -2.80
N ILE A 37 17.63 2.34 -2.09
CA ILE A 37 16.52 3.26 -1.88
C ILE A 37 16.45 3.67 -0.41
N ASP A 38 16.43 4.98 -0.18
CA ASP A 38 16.25 5.63 1.12
C ASP A 38 14.85 6.27 1.20
N ARG A 39 13.86 5.44 1.42
CA ARG A 39 12.43 5.84 1.49
C ARG A 39 11.81 5.39 2.80
N GLN A 40 12.50 5.72 3.90
CA GLN A 40 12.03 5.36 5.23
C GLN A 40 10.77 6.14 5.61
N LEU A 41 9.98 5.55 6.50
CA LEU A 41 8.75 6.14 7.06
C LEU A 41 8.95 7.63 7.42
N GLY A 42 8.10 8.49 6.86
CA GLY A 42 8.06 9.93 7.13
C GLY A 42 9.17 10.74 6.48
N SER A 43 10.06 10.12 5.69
CA SER A 43 11.09 10.86 4.95
C SER A 43 10.49 11.70 3.81
N PRO A 44 11.21 12.69 3.28
CA PRO A 44 10.79 13.39 2.07
C PRO A 44 10.52 12.46 0.90
N ALA A 45 11.36 11.44 0.71
CA ALA A 45 11.20 10.44 -0.34
C ALA A 45 9.92 9.58 -0.18
N ASP A 46 9.55 9.27 1.06
CA ASP A 46 8.28 8.62 1.37
C ASP A 46 7.09 9.51 0.96
N SER A 47 7.13 10.79 1.32
CA SER A 47 6.09 11.76 0.94
C SER A 47 5.98 11.92 -0.58
N GLU A 48 7.10 11.94 -1.30
CA GLU A 48 7.13 12.01 -2.77
C GLU A 48 6.56 10.74 -3.40
N ALA A 49 6.93 9.57 -2.89
CA ALA A 49 6.42 8.28 -3.38
C ALA A 49 4.91 8.15 -3.16
N ARG A 50 4.42 8.58 -1.99
CA ARG A 50 2.97 8.63 -1.71
C ARG A 50 2.23 9.51 -2.69
N LYS A 51 2.74 10.72 -2.94
CA LYS A 51 2.16 11.63 -3.93
C LYS A 51 2.13 11.01 -5.32
N TRP A 52 3.20 10.35 -5.71
CA TRP A 52 3.28 9.65 -7.00
C TRP A 52 2.25 8.51 -7.08
N LEU A 53 2.09 7.71 -6.02
CA LEU A 53 1.07 6.65 -5.95
C LEU A 53 -0.35 7.22 -6.02
N LEU A 54 -0.61 8.31 -5.29
CA LEU A 54 -1.90 9.02 -5.34
C LEU A 54 -2.21 9.48 -6.77
N ASP A 55 -1.25 10.12 -7.43
CA ASP A 55 -1.42 10.59 -8.81
C ASP A 55 -1.68 9.42 -9.78
N CYS A 56 -0.94 8.33 -9.66
CA CYS A 56 -1.15 7.12 -10.46
C CYS A 56 -2.56 6.54 -10.24
N TRP A 57 -2.98 6.36 -9.00
CA TRP A 57 -4.26 5.73 -8.69
C TRP A 57 -5.45 6.62 -9.05
N GLN A 58 -5.37 7.92 -8.77
CA GLN A 58 -6.45 8.87 -9.07
C GLN A 58 -6.52 9.22 -10.55
N LYS A 59 -5.39 9.62 -11.16
CA LYS A 59 -5.39 10.18 -12.52
C LYS A 59 -5.37 9.11 -13.60
N GLU A 60 -4.60 8.02 -13.41
CA GLU A 60 -4.49 6.97 -14.43
C GLU A 60 -5.58 5.90 -14.27
N LEU A 61 -5.88 5.50 -13.02
CA LEU A 61 -6.85 4.46 -12.74
C LEU A 61 -8.25 5.00 -12.39
N GLY A 62 -8.39 6.30 -12.13
CA GLY A 62 -9.67 6.91 -11.74
C GLY A 62 -10.22 6.36 -10.43
N LEU A 63 -9.34 5.99 -9.49
CA LEU A 63 -9.73 5.52 -8.18
C LEU A 63 -10.07 6.67 -7.24
N GLN A 64 -11.01 6.43 -6.36
CA GLN A 64 -11.10 7.17 -5.11
C GLN A 64 -9.99 6.66 -4.20
N VAL A 65 -9.19 7.57 -3.64
CA VAL A 65 -8.10 7.21 -2.72
C VAL A 65 -8.37 7.84 -1.37
N GLU A 66 -8.32 7.01 -0.34
CA GLU A 66 -8.47 7.40 1.06
C GLU A 66 -7.15 7.17 1.79
N CYS A 67 -6.83 8.08 2.71
CA CYS A 67 -5.72 7.97 3.64
C CYS A 67 -6.32 7.72 5.03
N ASP A 68 -6.00 6.58 5.65
CA ASP A 68 -6.52 6.28 6.97
C ASP A 68 -5.74 6.99 8.10
N ALA A 69 -6.18 6.81 9.33
CA ALA A 69 -5.63 7.52 10.49
C ALA A 69 -4.14 7.24 10.74
N ILE A 70 -3.62 6.07 10.32
CA ILE A 70 -2.18 5.74 10.39
C ILE A 70 -1.48 6.00 9.07
N ALA A 71 -2.14 6.66 8.14
CA ALA A 71 -1.66 7.01 6.82
C ALA A 71 -1.51 5.84 5.83
N ASN A 72 -2.17 4.67 6.01
CA ASN A 72 -2.28 3.72 4.92
C ASN A 72 -3.05 4.36 3.76
N LEU A 73 -2.62 4.10 2.52
CA LEU A 73 -3.33 4.54 1.32
C LEU A 73 -4.22 3.41 0.81
N TRP A 74 -5.49 3.72 0.60
CA TRP A 74 -6.50 2.80 0.11
C TRP A 74 -7.11 3.32 -1.18
N GLY A 75 -7.12 2.50 -2.23
CA GLY A 75 -7.72 2.84 -3.52
C GLY A 75 -8.87 1.89 -3.86
N SER A 76 -10.01 2.46 -4.29
CA SER A 76 -11.20 1.72 -4.74
C SER A 76 -11.88 2.45 -5.89
N LEU A 77 -12.79 1.78 -6.60
CA LEU A 77 -13.68 2.48 -7.51
C LEU A 77 -14.68 3.33 -6.72
N PRO A 78 -15.08 4.51 -7.22
CA PRO A 78 -15.98 5.41 -6.50
C PRO A 78 -17.33 4.80 -6.10
N ASP A 79 -17.82 3.83 -6.88
CA ASP A 79 -19.08 3.12 -6.69
C ASP A 79 -18.93 1.76 -5.97
N GLN A 80 -17.71 1.39 -5.57
CA GLN A 80 -17.40 0.10 -4.96
C GLN A 80 -16.66 0.31 -3.63
N PRO A 81 -17.38 0.45 -2.51
CA PRO A 81 -16.77 0.60 -1.21
C PRO A 81 -15.98 -0.65 -0.82
N LEU A 82 -14.97 -0.46 0.03
CA LEU A 82 -14.05 -1.55 0.41
C LEU A 82 -14.65 -2.60 1.37
N GLN A 83 -15.92 -2.43 1.81
CA GLN A 83 -16.59 -3.46 2.60
C GLN A 83 -16.70 -4.76 1.81
N LYS A 84 -16.21 -5.85 2.42
CA LYS A 84 -16.14 -7.18 1.80
C LYS A 84 -15.34 -7.20 0.49
N ALA A 85 -14.43 -6.25 0.29
CA ALA A 85 -13.53 -6.22 -0.85
C ALA A 85 -12.48 -7.33 -0.78
N ILE A 86 -12.00 -7.74 -1.95
CA ILE A 86 -10.68 -8.36 -2.08
C ILE A 86 -9.67 -7.23 -2.22
N VAL A 87 -8.72 -7.17 -1.31
CA VAL A 87 -7.69 -6.11 -1.30
C VAL A 87 -6.36 -6.69 -1.71
N LEU A 88 -5.70 -6.02 -2.64
CA LEU A 88 -4.36 -6.35 -3.12
C LEU A 88 -3.40 -5.24 -2.68
N GLY A 89 -2.16 -5.57 -2.34
CA GLY A 89 -1.17 -4.54 -2.02
C GLY A 89 0.01 -5.05 -1.24
N SER A 90 0.79 -4.12 -0.73
CA SER A 90 1.96 -4.29 0.10
C SER A 90 2.32 -2.95 0.73
N HIS A 91 3.60 -2.59 0.81
CA HIS A 91 4.14 -1.32 1.27
C HIS A 91 5.02 -0.66 0.21
N HIS A 92 5.36 0.61 0.40
CA HIS A 92 6.29 1.31 -0.49
C HIS A 92 7.50 1.90 0.25
N ASP A 93 7.47 1.93 1.59
CA ASP A 93 8.61 2.33 2.38
C ASP A 93 9.75 1.29 2.32
N THR A 94 10.94 1.69 2.68
CA THR A 94 12.14 0.84 2.64
C THR A 94 12.96 0.98 3.91
N VAL A 95 13.80 -0.02 4.21
CA VAL A 95 14.94 0.16 5.10
C VAL A 95 15.96 1.13 4.48
N PRO A 96 16.93 1.68 5.24
CA PRO A 96 18.05 2.43 4.67
C PRO A 96 18.78 1.63 3.60
N SER A 97 19.02 2.24 2.44
CA SER A 97 19.63 1.60 1.25
C SER A 97 18.93 0.30 0.84
N GLY A 98 17.61 0.23 1.02
CA GLY A 98 16.79 -0.95 0.74
C GLY A 98 16.72 -1.33 -0.72
N GLY A 99 16.16 -2.51 -0.98
CA GLY A 99 15.87 -2.99 -2.32
C GLY A 99 14.77 -2.17 -2.99
N TRP A 100 14.86 -2.01 -4.31
CA TRP A 100 13.87 -1.22 -5.07
C TRP A 100 12.61 -2.00 -5.42
N LEU A 101 12.59 -3.31 -5.18
CA LEU A 101 11.44 -4.17 -5.43
C LEU A 101 10.67 -4.53 -4.15
N ASP A 102 11.34 -4.48 -2.99
CA ASP A 102 10.72 -4.86 -1.75
C ASP A 102 9.53 -3.97 -1.41
N GLY A 103 8.40 -4.59 -1.13
CA GLY A 103 7.09 -3.96 -0.97
C GLY A 103 6.57 -3.26 -2.22
N ALA A 104 7.39 -2.42 -2.86
CA ALA A 104 7.04 -1.67 -4.06
C ALA A 104 6.51 -2.57 -5.20
N LEU A 105 7.08 -3.76 -5.38
CA LEU A 105 6.59 -4.73 -6.36
C LEU A 105 5.14 -5.13 -6.06
N GLY A 106 4.82 -5.44 -4.81
CA GLY A 106 3.48 -5.85 -4.41
C GLY A 106 2.43 -4.77 -4.64
N VAL A 107 2.74 -3.51 -4.29
CA VAL A 107 1.86 -2.36 -4.56
C VAL A 107 1.63 -2.16 -6.05
N LEU A 108 2.69 -2.22 -6.87
CA LEU A 108 2.57 -1.97 -8.31
C LEU A 108 2.01 -3.16 -9.07
N MET A 109 2.22 -4.39 -8.60
CA MET A 109 1.49 -5.57 -9.11
C MET A 109 0.00 -5.46 -8.81
N ALA A 110 -0.39 -5.04 -7.60
CA ALA A 110 -1.79 -4.79 -7.27
C ALA A 110 -2.40 -3.74 -8.20
N THR A 111 -1.69 -2.65 -8.44
CA THR A 111 -2.07 -1.57 -9.37
C THR A 111 -2.26 -2.11 -10.80
N GLU A 112 -1.32 -2.91 -11.29
CA GLU A 112 -1.38 -3.49 -12.64
C GLU A 112 -2.49 -4.52 -12.79
N ILE A 113 -2.70 -5.38 -11.80
CA ILE A 113 -3.81 -6.36 -11.77
C ILE A 113 -5.15 -5.62 -11.82
N PHE A 114 -5.31 -4.58 -10.99
CA PHE A 114 -6.52 -3.77 -10.97
C PHE A 114 -6.81 -3.18 -12.35
N GLN A 115 -5.80 -2.58 -12.97
CA GLN A 115 -5.93 -1.98 -14.30
C GLN A 115 -6.25 -3.03 -15.37
N THR A 116 -5.55 -4.16 -15.37
CA THR A 116 -5.77 -5.26 -16.31
C THR A 116 -7.21 -5.80 -16.23
N LEU A 117 -7.72 -6.05 -15.01
CA LEU A 117 -9.08 -6.53 -14.83
C LEU A 117 -10.11 -5.53 -15.35
N ARG A 118 -9.89 -4.25 -15.07
CA ARG A 118 -10.77 -3.18 -15.53
C ARG A 118 -10.75 -3.02 -17.06
N GLU A 119 -9.57 -3.01 -17.69
CA GLU A 119 -9.41 -2.92 -19.15
C GLU A 119 -10.08 -4.08 -19.89
N ASN A 120 -10.17 -5.23 -19.25
CA ASN A 120 -10.85 -6.42 -19.78
C ASN A 120 -12.33 -6.52 -19.38
N GLY A 121 -12.88 -5.52 -18.71
CA GLY A 121 -14.29 -5.50 -18.30
C GLY A 121 -14.69 -6.63 -17.34
N VAL A 122 -13.74 -7.12 -16.54
CA VAL A 122 -13.98 -8.25 -15.63
C VAL A 122 -14.90 -7.82 -14.50
N LYS A 123 -16.03 -8.49 -14.36
CA LYS A 123 -16.95 -8.30 -13.23
C LYS A 123 -16.61 -9.26 -12.12
N LEU A 124 -16.25 -8.73 -10.98
CA LEU A 124 -15.95 -9.50 -9.77
C LEU A 124 -17.18 -9.60 -8.86
N ARG A 125 -17.25 -10.64 -8.05
CA ARG A 125 -18.31 -10.81 -7.03
C ARG A 125 -18.11 -9.86 -5.84
N HIS A 126 -16.86 -9.54 -5.54
CA HIS A 126 -16.46 -8.64 -4.46
C HIS A 126 -15.88 -7.37 -5.07
N PRO A 127 -16.05 -6.22 -4.43
CA PRO A 127 -15.27 -5.04 -4.76
C PRO A 127 -13.76 -5.36 -4.75
N LEU A 128 -13.01 -4.67 -5.58
CA LEU A 128 -11.56 -4.77 -5.60
C LEU A 128 -10.95 -3.49 -5.03
N GLY A 129 -10.06 -3.64 -4.07
CA GLY A 129 -9.30 -2.56 -3.48
C GLY A 129 -7.80 -2.76 -3.68
N ILE A 130 -7.08 -1.66 -3.63
CA ILE A 130 -5.61 -1.68 -3.53
C ILE A 130 -5.18 -0.93 -2.28
N VAL A 131 -4.06 -1.36 -1.69
CA VAL A 131 -3.51 -0.73 -0.49
C VAL A 131 -2.00 -0.58 -0.58
N SER A 132 -1.50 0.52 0.01
CA SER A 132 -0.10 0.66 0.36
C SER A 132 -0.01 0.95 1.85
N PHE A 133 0.51 -0.01 2.60
CA PHE A 133 0.66 0.10 4.05
C PHE A 133 1.79 1.05 4.43
N THR A 134 1.62 1.73 5.55
CA THR A 134 2.57 2.70 6.08
C THR A 134 3.52 2.05 7.06
N GLY A 135 4.84 2.28 6.88
CA GLY A 135 5.86 1.89 7.85
C GLY A 135 5.90 0.39 8.10
N GLU A 136 5.92 -0.40 7.03
CA GLU A 136 6.03 -1.85 7.14
C GLU A 136 7.41 -2.24 7.63
N GLU A 137 8.43 -1.64 7.08
CA GLU A 137 9.82 -1.93 7.38
C GLU A 137 10.26 -1.45 8.79
N PRO A 138 11.27 -2.09 9.37
CA PRO A 138 11.93 -1.57 10.56
C PRO A 138 12.39 -0.12 10.35
N ASN A 139 12.01 0.78 11.23
CA ASN A 139 12.24 2.21 11.07
C ASN A 139 12.76 2.85 12.37
N SER A 140 13.15 4.11 12.28
CA SER A 140 13.73 4.88 13.40
C SER A 140 12.77 5.15 14.56
N PHE A 141 11.47 4.90 14.40
CA PHE A 141 10.49 4.94 15.50
C PHE A 141 10.47 3.64 16.32
N GLY A 142 11.26 2.62 15.94
CA GLY A 142 11.37 1.35 16.65
C GLY A 142 10.16 0.42 16.45
N VAL A 143 9.42 0.58 15.39
CA VAL A 143 8.25 -0.24 15.07
C VAL A 143 8.28 -0.67 13.61
N SER A 144 7.96 -1.92 13.33
CA SER A 144 7.72 -2.44 11.98
C SER A 144 6.24 -2.80 11.81
N THR A 145 5.81 -3.02 10.58
CA THR A 145 4.43 -3.37 10.23
C THR A 145 3.41 -2.41 10.87
N LEU A 146 3.77 -1.10 10.91
CA LEU A 146 3.02 -0.09 11.64
C LEU A 146 1.56 -0.03 11.21
N GLY A 147 1.32 0.13 9.90
CA GLY A 147 -0.02 0.27 9.34
C GLY A 147 -0.91 -0.93 9.63
N THR A 148 -0.39 -2.14 9.46
CA THR A 148 -1.13 -3.37 9.68
C THR A 148 -1.32 -3.69 11.16
N LYS A 149 -0.37 -3.32 12.04
CA LYS A 149 -0.53 -3.45 13.50
C LYS A 149 -1.67 -2.57 14.03
N VAL A 150 -1.80 -1.35 13.52
CA VAL A 150 -2.91 -0.46 13.89
C VAL A 150 -4.23 -1.02 13.34
N LEU A 151 -4.28 -1.42 12.09
CA LEU A 151 -5.46 -2.00 11.45
C LEU A 151 -5.95 -3.27 12.18
N SER A 152 -5.03 -4.11 12.63
CA SER A 152 -5.33 -5.33 13.39
C SER A 152 -5.52 -5.11 14.89
N ARG A 153 -5.49 -3.86 15.36
CA ARG A 153 -5.60 -3.45 16.77
C ARG A 153 -4.53 -4.05 17.68
N ARG A 154 -3.36 -4.36 17.12
CA ARG A 154 -2.18 -4.84 17.88
C ARG A 154 -1.32 -3.70 18.40
N LEU A 155 -1.57 -2.46 17.95
CA LEU A 155 -0.88 -1.27 18.40
C LEU A 155 -1.91 -0.14 18.59
N GLU A 156 -2.04 0.30 19.84
CA GLU A 156 -3.04 1.28 20.24
C GLU A 156 -2.48 2.71 20.21
N ARG A 157 -3.38 3.70 20.11
CA ARG A 157 -3.05 5.11 20.08
C ARG A 157 -2.08 5.55 21.17
N ALA A 158 -2.33 5.15 22.41
CA ALA A 158 -1.50 5.54 23.57
C ALA A 158 -0.04 5.08 23.46
N ALA A 159 0.23 3.97 22.74
CA ALA A 159 1.58 3.54 22.44
C ALA A 159 2.19 4.34 21.29
N LEU A 160 1.42 4.62 20.25
CA LEU A 160 1.86 5.41 19.10
C LEU A 160 2.27 6.83 19.45
N GLU A 161 1.50 7.49 20.35
CA GLU A 161 1.78 8.87 20.81
C GLU A 161 3.12 9.01 21.55
N LYS A 162 3.69 7.91 22.05
CA LYS A 162 5.00 7.90 22.75
C LYS A 162 6.18 7.68 21.82
N LEU A 163 5.93 7.21 20.59
CA LEU A 163 7.01 6.89 19.67
C LEU A 163 7.66 8.15 19.09
N LYS A 164 9.00 8.12 19.11
CA LYS A 164 9.83 9.18 18.55
C LYS A 164 10.93 8.60 17.67
N ASP A 165 11.25 9.30 16.62
CA ASP A 165 12.40 8.99 15.77
C ASP A 165 13.68 9.04 16.63
N SER A 166 14.40 7.94 16.70
CA SER A 166 15.61 7.80 17.53
C SER A 166 16.78 8.68 17.06
N ARG A 167 16.73 9.18 15.83
CA ARG A 167 17.79 10.02 15.23
C ARG A 167 17.48 11.52 15.38
N THR A 168 16.20 11.90 15.23
CA THR A 168 15.78 13.32 15.20
C THR A 168 14.99 13.75 16.41
N GLY A 169 14.41 12.82 17.17
CA GLY A 169 13.49 13.11 18.26
C GLY A 169 12.07 13.51 17.81
N GLU A 170 11.81 13.54 16.51
CA GLU A 170 10.47 13.85 15.95
C GLU A 170 9.45 12.84 16.45
N SER A 171 8.22 13.29 16.78
CA SER A 171 7.16 12.39 17.17
C SER A 171 6.60 11.62 15.96
N LEU A 172 6.17 10.37 16.16
CA LEU A 172 5.47 9.60 15.12
C LEU A 172 4.20 10.34 14.66
N ALA A 173 3.50 11.02 15.58
CA ALA A 173 2.32 11.80 15.25
C ALA A 173 2.61 12.90 14.21
N THR A 174 3.74 13.59 14.34
CA THR A 174 4.18 14.60 13.37
C THR A 174 4.49 13.97 12.01
N ALA A 175 5.21 12.86 11.99
CA ALA A 175 5.53 12.14 10.75
C ALA A 175 4.26 11.64 10.04
N VAL A 176 3.33 11.00 10.78
CA VAL A 176 2.04 10.51 10.25
C VAL A 176 1.18 11.65 9.72
N THR A 177 1.13 12.78 10.42
CA THR A 177 0.40 13.97 9.94
C THR A 177 0.97 14.49 8.61
N ARG A 178 2.28 14.51 8.45
CA ARG A 178 2.94 14.87 7.18
C ARG A 178 2.55 13.94 6.05
N LEU A 179 2.29 12.66 6.35
CA LEU A 179 1.84 11.65 5.39
C LEU A 179 0.32 11.66 5.15
N GLY A 180 -0.43 12.56 5.79
CA GLY A 180 -1.86 12.70 5.62
C GLY A 180 -2.72 11.96 6.64
N GLY A 181 -2.12 11.28 7.62
CA GLY A 181 -2.85 10.59 8.69
C GLY A 181 -3.13 11.48 9.90
N ASN A 182 -3.80 10.91 10.90
CA ASN A 182 -4.13 11.56 12.16
C ASN A 182 -4.20 10.53 13.29
N ILE A 183 -3.13 10.38 14.06
CA ILE A 183 -3.07 9.40 15.17
C ILE A 183 -4.19 9.66 16.21
N ALA A 184 -4.63 10.90 16.38
CA ALA A 184 -5.70 11.21 17.33
C ALA A 184 -7.07 10.60 16.92
N ALA A 185 -7.25 10.26 15.66
CA ALA A 185 -8.44 9.59 15.14
C ALA A 185 -8.44 8.06 15.35
N ILE A 186 -7.34 7.46 15.80
CA ILE A 186 -7.30 6.06 16.20
C ILE A 186 -8.03 5.95 17.58
N PRO A 187 -8.97 5.00 17.84
CA PRO A 187 -8.95 3.62 17.35
C PRO A 187 -9.93 3.29 16.23
N GLU A 188 -10.53 4.23 15.55
CA GLU A 188 -11.50 3.93 14.51
C GLU A 188 -10.82 3.84 13.13
N PRO A 189 -10.16 2.70 12.80
CA PRO A 189 -9.72 2.50 11.43
C PRO A 189 -10.96 2.45 10.54
N PRO A 190 -10.95 3.08 9.37
CA PRO A 190 -12.06 3.07 8.44
C PRO A 190 -12.40 1.64 8.00
N LEU A 191 -11.44 0.72 8.09
CA LEU A 191 -11.60 -0.69 7.79
C LEU A 191 -10.88 -1.52 8.87
N GLY A 192 -11.57 -2.50 9.41
CA GLY A 192 -10.96 -3.55 10.22
C GLY A 192 -10.75 -4.82 9.40
N SER A 193 -9.97 -5.76 9.91
CA SER A 193 -9.77 -7.06 9.24
C SER A 193 -11.06 -7.85 8.99
N LYS A 194 -12.16 -7.49 9.68
CA LYS A 194 -13.48 -8.08 9.49
C LYS A 194 -14.26 -7.49 8.31
N ASP A 195 -13.82 -6.36 7.80
CA ASP A 195 -14.53 -5.62 6.77
C ASP A 195 -14.07 -5.99 5.37
N ILE A 196 -12.92 -6.64 5.21
CA ILE A 196 -12.41 -7.15 3.95
C ILE A 196 -12.66 -8.66 3.80
N ALA A 197 -12.95 -9.12 2.58
CA ALA A 197 -13.18 -10.54 2.31
C ALA A 197 -11.87 -11.32 2.23
N ALA A 198 -10.84 -10.74 1.64
CA ALA A 198 -9.50 -11.31 1.54
C ALA A 198 -8.45 -10.22 1.32
N PHE A 199 -7.24 -10.48 1.77
CA PHE A 199 -6.05 -9.72 1.43
C PHE A 199 -5.06 -10.64 0.71
N LEU A 200 -4.51 -10.15 -0.40
CA LEU A 200 -3.46 -10.85 -1.15
C LEU A 200 -2.27 -9.91 -1.33
N GLU A 201 -1.12 -10.43 -1.03
CA GLU A 201 0.15 -9.73 -1.19
C GLU A 201 1.10 -10.57 -2.03
N CYS A 202 1.73 -9.92 -3.00
CA CYS A 202 2.90 -10.48 -3.67
C CYS A 202 4.13 -9.82 -3.06
N HIS A 203 4.97 -10.61 -2.42
CA HIS A 203 6.17 -10.13 -1.74
C HIS A 203 7.39 -10.93 -2.17
N ILE A 204 8.54 -10.28 -2.15
CA ILE A 204 9.84 -10.92 -2.34
C ILE A 204 10.54 -11.07 -0.98
N GLU A 205 11.54 -11.93 -0.92
CA GLU A 205 12.44 -12.04 0.21
C GLU A 205 13.75 -11.32 -0.12
N GLN A 206 14.24 -10.48 0.79
CA GLN A 206 15.56 -9.85 0.69
C GLN A 206 16.46 -10.17 1.89
N GLY A 207 16.01 -11.02 2.80
CA GLY A 207 16.79 -11.59 3.88
C GLY A 207 17.83 -12.59 3.36
N ARG A 208 18.74 -13.00 4.25
CA ARG A 208 19.77 -14.03 3.96
C ARG A 208 19.34 -15.39 4.48
#